data_9b73bd5ab565d48b7f62ac837277ea4e
#
_entry.id   9b73bd5ab565d48b7f62ac837277ea4e
#
_cell.length_a   1.000
_cell.length_b   1.000
_cell.length_c   1.000
_cell.angle_alpha   90.00
_cell.angle_beta   90.00
_cell.angle_gamma   90.00
#
_symmetry.space_group_name_H-M   'P 1'
#
loop_
_entity.id
_entity.type
_entity.pdbx_description
1 polymer ?
#
loop_
_entity_poly.entity_id
_entity_poly.type
_entity_poly.pdbx_seq_one_letter_code
_entity_poly.pdbx_strand_id
1 'polypeptide(L)'
;MYTIGIDIGTTNCKVCLFEIPSLELINQYSFRTPKIVDGEDTDFDVRLIWDGVLHGLRTITNILDNAGKISAVAVASVGEAGVLLDDNDNVIGPVLTWYDTRPKQQLENIISAMDIEHIYEI
;
A
#
# COMPACT_ATOMS: atom_id res chain seq x y z
N MET A 1 -22.76 11.06 9.10
CA MET A 1 -21.48 10.51 9.61
C MET A 1 -20.76 9.88 8.45
N TYR A 2 -19.42 9.87 8.45
CA TYR A 2 -18.66 9.38 7.30
C TYR A 2 -17.60 8.36 7.74
N THR A 3 -17.19 7.52 6.79
CA THR A 3 -16.02 6.64 6.93
C THR A 3 -15.12 6.76 5.71
N ILE A 4 -13.84 6.49 5.91
CA ILE A 4 -12.83 6.55 4.83
C ILE A 4 -12.29 5.15 4.57
N GLY A 5 -12.28 4.76 3.29
CA GLY A 5 -11.56 3.60 2.80
C GLY A 5 -10.31 4.03 2.03
N ILE A 6 -9.17 3.44 2.35
CA ILE A 6 -7.91 3.63 1.63
C ILE A 6 -7.54 2.29 1.01
N ASP A 7 -7.33 2.27 -0.30
CA ASP A 7 -6.88 1.09 -1.05
C ASP A 7 -5.51 1.40 -1.68
N ILE A 8 -4.48 0.69 -1.24
CA ILE A 8 -3.12 0.80 -1.77
C ILE A 8 -2.89 -0.40 -2.68
N GLY A 9 -3.29 -0.25 -3.94
CA GLY A 9 -3.18 -1.31 -4.95
C GLY A 9 -1.83 -1.30 -5.69
N THR A 10 -1.53 -2.38 -6.38
CA THR A 10 -0.30 -2.53 -7.20
C THR A 10 -0.22 -1.51 -8.34
N THR A 11 -1.35 -1.12 -8.92
CA THR A 11 -1.43 -0.24 -10.09
C THR A 11 -1.95 1.14 -9.76
N ASN A 12 -2.96 1.21 -8.90
CA ASN A 12 -3.58 2.46 -8.47
C ASN A 12 -3.86 2.41 -6.98
N CYS A 13 -3.75 3.58 -6.34
CA CYS A 13 -4.22 3.82 -4.99
C CYS A 13 -5.52 4.62 -5.05
N LYS A 14 -6.39 4.40 -4.05
CA LYS A 14 -7.66 5.13 -3.92
C LYS A 14 -7.89 5.55 -2.49
N VAL A 15 -8.50 6.70 -2.32
CA VAL A 15 -8.98 7.22 -1.04
C VAL A 15 -10.44 7.60 -1.25
N CYS A 16 -11.34 6.96 -0.52
CA CYS A 16 -12.78 7.04 -0.72
C CYS A 16 -13.48 7.53 0.55
N LEU A 17 -14.44 8.42 0.40
CA LEU A 17 -15.32 8.91 1.47
C LEU A 17 -16.71 8.33 1.29
N PHE A 18 -17.21 7.64 2.30
CA PHE A 18 -18.54 7.05 2.31
C PHE A 18 -19.41 7.66 3.41
N GLU A 19 -20.69 7.81 3.13
CA GLU A 19 -21.68 8.17 4.14
C GLU A 19 -22.12 6.95 4.95
N ILE A 20 -22.37 7.12 6.24
CA ILE A 20 -22.92 6.08 7.13
C ILE A 20 -24.32 6.49 7.56
N PRO A 21 -25.34 5.60 7.51
CA PRO A 21 -25.25 4.14 7.29
C PRO A 21 -25.44 3.70 5.83
N SER A 22 -25.69 4.61 4.90
CA SER A 22 -26.05 4.28 3.50
C SER A 22 -24.94 3.56 2.74
N LEU A 23 -23.66 3.79 3.12
CA LEU A 23 -22.46 3.38 2.40
C LEU A 23 -22.38 3.98 0.98
N GLU A 24 -23.06 5.08 0.75
CA GLU A 24 -22.96 5.82 -0.50
C GLU A 24 -21.58 6.44 -0.64
N LEU A 25 -20.96 6.29 -1.82
CA LEU A 25 -19.69 6.94 -2.14
C LEU A 25 -19.94 8.43 -2.38
N ILE A 26 -19.45 9.27 -1.49
CA ILE A 26 -19.62 10.72 -1.54
C ILE A 26 -18.53 11.40 -2.36
N ASN A 27 -17.29 10.94 -2.18
CA ASN A 27 -16.14 11.49 -2.91
C ASN A 27 -15.00 10.47 -2.98
N GLN A 28 -14.17 10.58 -4.01
CA GLN A 28 -12.98 9.74 -4.14
C GLN A 28 -11.83 10.51 -4.79
N TYR A 29 -10.63 10.11 -4.42
CA TYR A 29 -9.39 10.48 -5.09
C TYR A 29 -8.64 9.21 -5.48
N SER A 30 -8.12 9.18 -6.71
CA SER A 30 -7.35 8.05 -7.21
C SER A 30 -6.07 8.56 -7.88
N PHE A 31 -4.98 7.83 -7.69
CA PHE A 31 -3.69 8.12 -8.32
C PHE A 31 -2.99 6.81 -8.68
N ARG A 32 -2.10 6.88 -9.68
CA ARG A 32 -1.29 5.74 -10.08
C ARG A 32 -0.28 5.45 -8.98
N THR A 33 -0.13 4.17 -8.62
CA THR A 33 0.84 3.75 -7.59
C THR A 33 2.26 4.09 -8.04
N PRO A 34 2.96 4.99 -7.33
CA PRO A 34 4.32 5.40 -7.67
C PRO A 34 5.30 4.23 -7.52
N LYS A 35 6.23 4.13 -8.47
CA LYS A 35 7.26 3.10 -8.51
C LYS A 35 8.60 3.69 -8.89
N ILE A 36 9.66 3.10 -8.36
CA ILE A 36 11.04 3.34 -8.75
C ILE A 36 11.42 2.19 -9.68
N VAL A 37 11.85 2.49 -10.90
CA VAL A 37 12.28 1.50 -11.88
C VAL A 37 13.76 1.69 -12.17
N ASP A 38 14.54 0.64 -11.98
CA ASP A 38 15.97 0.60 -12.28
C ASP A 38 16.28 -0.66 -13.10
N GLY A 39 16.42 -0.51 -14.41
CA GLY A 39 16.55 -1.64 -15.34
C GLY A 39 15.31 -2.53 -15.32
N GLU A 40 15.48 -3.78 -14.92
CA GLU A 40 14.39 -4.77 -14.76
C GLU A 40 13.77 -4.74 -13.35
N ASP A 41 14.41 -4.05 -12.40
CA ASP A 41 13.98 -3.97 -11.01
C ASP A 41 12.88 -2.94 -10.83
N THR A 42 11.93 -3.26 -9.96
CA THR A 42 10.80 -2.36 -9.67
C THR A 42 10.49 -2.37 -8.17
N ASP A 43 10.61 -1.20 -7.55
CA ASP A 43 10.25 -0.98 -6.16
C ASP A 43 9.01 -0.09 -6.04
N PHE A 44 8.26 -0.20 -4.95
CA PHE A 44 7.26 0.79 -4.59
C PHE A 44 7.94 2.05 -4.04
N ASP A 45 7.57 3.22 -4.57
CA ASP A 45 7.96 4.50 -3.96
C ASP A 45 6.99 4.84 -2.84
N VAL A 46 7.28 4.32 -1.65
CA VAL A 46 6.38 4.46 -0.49
C VAL A 46 6.25 5.89 0.01
N ARG A 47 7.25 6.76 -0.25
CA ARG A 47 7.17 8.18 0.13
C ARG A 47 6.14 8.89 -0.75
N LEU A 48 6.20 8.68 -2.06
CA LEU A 48 5.21 9.24 -2.97
C LEU A 48 3.83 8.59 -2.81
N ILE A 49 3.74 7.31 -2.42
CA ILE A 49 2.47 6.67 -2.04
C ILE A 49 1.88 7.40 -0.83
N TRP A 50 2.67 7.63 0.22
CA TRP A 50 2.24 8.33 1.42
C TRP A 50 1.76 9.76 1.11
N ASP A 51 2.53 10.51 0.35
CA ASP A 51 2.16 11.86 -0.08
C ASP A 51 0.86 11.88 -0.88
N GLY A 52 0.68 10.91 -1.77
CA GLY A 52 -0.55 10.73 -2.55
C GLY A 52 -1.76 10.41 -1.67
N VAL A 53 -1.60 9.57 -0.65
CA VAL A 53 -2.66 9.26 0.33
C VAL A 53 -3.03 10.51 1.14
N LEU A 54 -2.03 11.25 1.66
CA LEU A 54 -2.29 12.49 2.39
C LEU A 54 -2.99 13.54 1.53
N HIS A 55 -2.57 13.68 0.27
CA HIS A 55 -3.23 14.56 -0.69
C HIS A 55 -4.69 14.11 -0.94
N GLY A 56 -4.89 12.80 -1.14
CA GLY A 56 -6.22 12.22 -1.30
C GLY A 56 -7.14 12.48 -0.11
N LEU A 57 -6.64 12.26 1.12
CA LEU A 57 -7.39 12.55 2.34
C LEU A 57 -7.84 14.01 2.39
N ARG A 58 -6.93 14.96 2.13
CA ARG A 58 -7.28 16.39 2.10
C ARG A 58 -8.32 16.68 1.01
N THR A 59 -8.16 16.09 -0.17
CA THR A 59 -9.06 16.31 -1.29
C THR A 59 -10.48 15.82 -1.01
N ILE A 60 -10.64 14.59 -0.50
CA ILE A 60 -11.97 14.02 -0.25
C ILE A 60 -12.68 14.65 0.94
N THR A 61 -11.92 15.16 1.92
CA THR A 61 -12.52 15.79 3.12
C THR A 61 -12.80 17.28 2.95
N ASN A 62 -12.28 17.90 1.90
CA ASN A 62 -12.45 19.35 1.66
C ASN A 62 -13.90 19.78 1.43
N ILE A 63 -14.79 18.82 1.10
CA ILE A 63 -16.22 19.05 0.93
C ILE A 63 -16.99 19.00 2.26
N LEU A 64 -16.34 18.60 3.35
CA LEU A 64 -16.97 18.48 4.66
C LEU A 64 -16.83 19.79 5.43
N ASP A 65 -17.96 20.34 5.88
CA ASP A 65 -17.97 21.50 6.79
C ASP A 65 -17.28 21.22 8.12
N ASN A 66 -17.21 19.94 8.52
CA ASN A 66 -16.62 19.50 9.80
C ASN A 66 -16.04 18.09 9.66
N ALA A 67 -14.72 17.97 9.69
CA ALA A 67 -14.01 16.69 9.69
C ALA A 67 -14.30 15.80 10.92
N GLY A 68 -14.81 16.36 12.02
CA GLY A 68 -15.26 15.61 13.21
C GLY A 68 -16.43 14.63 12.94
N LYS A 69 -17.00 14.64 11.74
CA LYS A 69 -18.01 13.67 11.31
C LYS A 69 -17.42 12.35 10.78
N ILE A 70 -16.10 12.22 10.64
CA ILE A 70 -15.43 10.97 10.24
C ILE A 70 -15.33 10.07 11.47
N SER A 71 -15.93 8.89 11.39
CA SER A 71 -16.01 7.94 12.51
C SER A 71 -14.98 6.81 12.43
N ALA A 72 -14.49 6.49 11.22
CA ALA A 72 -13.52 5.42 11.02
C ALA A 72 -12.70 5.64 9.75
N VAL A 73 -11.49 5.05 9.75
CA VAL A 73 -10.63 4.89 8.58
C VAL A 73 -10.23 3.42 8.51
N ALA A 74 -10.36 2.82 7.34
CA ALA A 74 -9.90 1.47 7.07
C ALA A 74 -8.91 1.48 5.90
N VAL A 75 -7.91 0.61 5.97
CA VAL A 75 -6.87 0.48 4.94
C VAL A 75 -6.85 -0.94 4.41
N ALA A 76 -6.91 -1.08 3.09
CA ALA A 76 -6.54 -2.27 2.35
C ALA A 76 -5.24 -1.99 1.59
N SER A 77 -4.36 -2.97 1.50
CA SER A 77 -3.07 -2.81 0.83
C SER A 77 -2.71 -4.07 0.06
N VAL A 78 -1.77 -3.93 -0.90
CA VAL A 78 -1.11 -5.07 -1.51
C VAL A 78 -0.55 -5.99 -0.42
N GLY A 79 -0.66 -7.29 -0.62
CA GLY A 79 0.03 -8.28 0.19
C GLY A 79 1.50 -8.44 -0.24
N GLU A 80 2.28 -9.15 0.57
CA GLU A 80 3.65 -9.59 0.25
C GLU A 80 4.64 -8.46 -0.06
N ALA A 81 4.34 -7.25 0.40
CA ALA A 81 5.25 -6.11 0.34
C ALA A 81 5.35 -5.47 1.73
N GLY A 82 6.57 -5.23 2.18
CA GLY A 82 6.85 -4.67 3.49
C GLY A 82 7.79 -3.48 3.41
N VAL A 83 7.62 -2.53 4.32
CA VAL A 83 8.48 -1.37 4.50
C VAL A 83 9.28 -1.55 5.78
N LEU A 84 10.60 -1.43 5.69
CA LEU A 84 11.46 -1.34 6.87
C LEU A 84 11.66 0.13 7.24
N LEU A 85 11.46 0.44 8.51
CA LEU A 85 11.64 1.79 9.05
C LEU A 85 12.74 1.78 10.12
N ASP A 86 13.49 2.89 10.21
CA ASP A 86 14.37 3.16 11.34
C ASP A 86 13.59 3.75 12.54
N ASP A 87 14.31 4.00 13.65
CA ASP A 87 13.72 4.58 14.87
C ASP A 87 13.16 6.02 14.68
N ASN A 88 13.41 6.64 13.54
CA ASN A 88 12.91 7.97 13.18
C ASN A 88 11.86 7.91 12.05
N ASP A 89 11.29 6.75 11.79
CA ASP A 89 10.31 6.50 10.72
C ASP A 89 10.85 6.74 9.28
N ASN A 90 12.17 6.67 9.09
CA ASN A 90 12.73 6.71 7.74
C ASN A 90 12.72 5.33 7.09
N VAL A 91 12.40 5.30 5.82
CA VAL A 91 12.42 4.07 5.02
C VAL A 91 13.88 3.59 4.85
N ILE A 92 14.13 2.34 5.22
CA ILE A 92 15.43 1.66 5.09
C ILE A 92 15.36 0.68 3.92
N GLY A 93 16.13 0.94 2.87
CA GLY A 93 16.26 0.06 1.71
C GLY A 93 15.06 0.08 0.75
N PRO A 94 15.10 -0.78 -0.26
CA PRO A 94 14.07 -0.87 -1.27
C PRO A 94 12.79 -1.51 -0.71
N VAL A 95 11.65 -1.14 -1.28
CA VAL A 95 10.35 -1.77 -1.02
C VAL A 95 9.96 -2.59 -2.24
N LEU A 96 10.32 -3.87 -2.21
CA LEU A 96 10.15 -4.78 -3.32
C LEU A 96 8.68 -4.93 -3.70
N THR A 97 8.41 -4.97 -5.01
CA THR A 97 7.09 -5.38 -5.48
C THR A 97 6.92 -6.89 -5.33
N TRP A 98 5.70 -7.37 -5.10
CA TRP A 98 5.41 -8.81 -4.93
C TRP A 98 5.77 -9.66 -6.15
N TYR A 99 5.88 -9.07 -7.34
CA TYR A 99 6.28 -9.73 -8.58
C TYR A 99 7.76 -9.53 -8.91
N ASP A 100 8.58 -9.05 -7.97
CA ASP A 100 10.01 -8.84 -8.16
C ASP A 100 10.75 -10.16 -8.45
N THR A 101 11.68 -10.13 -9.39
CA THR A 101 12.39 -11.33 -9.83
C THR A 101 13.81 -11.43 -9.27
N ARG A 102 14.31 -10.41 -8.56
CA ARG A 102 15.64 -10.40 -7.91
C ARG A 102 15.90 -11.60 -6.99
N PRO A 103 14.91 -12.10 -6.21
CA PRO A 103 15.13 -13.24 -5.30
C PRO A 103 15.23 -14.62 -5.97
N LYS A 104 15.14 -14.76 -7.31
CA LYS A 104 15.14 -16.08 -7.97
C LYS A 104 16.34 -16.94 -7.60
N GLN A 105 17.55 -16.37 -7.61
CA GLN A 105 18.75 -17.10 -7.26
C GLN A 105 18.75 -17.56 -5.80
N GLN A 106 18.26 -16.70 -4.89
CA GLN A 106 18.13 -17.04 -3.48
C GLN A 106 17.11 -18.14 -3.26
N LEU A 107 16.00 -18.11 -4.00
CA LEU A 107 14.99 -19.17 -3.97
C LEU A 107 15.58 -20.51 -4.46
N GLU A 108 16.32 -20.51 -5.58
CA GLU A 108 17.00 -21.71 -6.08
C GLU A 108 18.00 -22.26 -5.06
N ASN A 109 18.75 -21.41 -4.36
CA ASN A 109 19.68 -21.80 -3.32
C ASN A 109 18.95 -22.43 -2.12
N ILE A 110 17.82 -21.87 -1.71
CA ILE A 110 16.99 -22.41 -0.62
C ILE A 110 16.42 -23.78 -1.02
N ILE A 111 15.83 -23.90 -2.22
CA ILE A 111 15.25 -25.15 -2.73
C ILE A 111 16.30 -26.24 -2.84
N SER A 112 17.55 -25.90 -3.23
CA SER A 112 18.65 -26.88 -3.31
C SER A 112 19.21 -27.31 -1.95
N ALA A 113 19.05 -26.49 -0.93
CA ALA A 113 19.52 -26.77 0.43
C ALA A 113 18.49 -27.44 1.33
N MET A 114 17.20 -27.33 1.00
CA MET A 114 16.06 -27.85 1.77
C MET A 114 15.15 -28.65 0.83
N ASP A 115 14.69 -29.82 1.31
CA ASP A 115 13.64 -30.54 0.60
C ASP A 115 12.35 -29.71 0.61
N ILE A 116 11.76 -29.47 -0.58
CA ILE A 116 10.54 -28.65 -0.74
C ILE A 116 9.41 -29.18 0.16
N GLU A 117 9.30 -30.51 0.35
CA GLU A 117 8.30 -31.10 1.22
C GLU A 117 8.45 -30.63 2.67
N HIS A 118 9.67 -30.37 3.16
CA HIS A 118 9.93 -29.87 4.51
C HIS A 118 9.57 -28.39 4.72
N ILE A 119 9.52 -27.58 3.67
CA ILE A 119 9.18 -26.14 3.78
C ILE A 119 7.72 -25.94 4.20
N TYR A 120 6.85 -26.89 3.89
CA TYR A 120 5.41 -26.84 4.20
C TYR A 120 5.00 -27.64 5.45
N GLU A 121 5.94 -28.26 6.17
CA GLU A 121 5.69 -29.01 7.41
C GLU A 121 5.85 -28.17 8.69
N ILE A 122 6.06 -26.83 8.58
CA ILE A 122 6.27 -25.94 9.74
C ILE A 122 4.96 -25.29 10.16
#